data_b035fae07d6b43c5c76a406f33cd9481
#
_entry.id   b035fae07d6b43c5c76a406f33cd9481
#
_cell.length_a   1.000
_cell.length_b   1.000
_cell.length_c   1.000
_cell.angle_alpha   90.00
_cell.angle_beta   90.00
_cell.angle_gamma   90.00
#
_symmetry.space_group_name_H-M   'P 1'
#
loop_
_entity.id
_entity.type
_entity.pdbx_description
1 polymer ?
#
loop_
_entity_poly.entity_id
_entity_poly.type
_entity_poly.pdbx_seq_one_letter_code
_entity_poly.pdbx_strand_id
1 'polypeptide(L)'
;FTIGALLRAATGPQNPASLAIAASLAGLALSMVFIFSKQCADGQAMPLKHRLALTALFLFPALIWMISAPLVSVTETQIRVFLLNKVTIAVFSSFDFLGFELEREGNVLILPEGQVGVEEACSGIRSLTACLFAGSFLASVFLDRFWKKILLVGAAMLFAVLTNLIRSIFL
;
A
#
# COMPACT_ATOMS: atom_id res chain seq x y z
N PHE A 1 5.38 12.56 17.53
CA PHE A 1 5.06 13.38 16.37
C PHE A 1 5.99 14.59 16.24
N THR A 2 6.08 15.45 17.25
CA THR A 2 6.89 16.67 17.23
C THR A 2 8.38 16.42 16.93
N ILE A 3 9.00 15.41 17.55
CA ILE A 3 10.41 15.04 17.31
C ILE A 3 10.62 14.61 15.85
N GLY A 4 9.74 13.79 15.29
CA GLY A 4 9.83 13.37 13.90
C GLY A 4 9.63 14.52 12.91
N ALA A 5 8.72 15.46 13.22
CA ALA A 5 8.48 16.64 12.42
C ALA A 5 9.69 17.59 12.44
N LEU A 6 10.31 17.81 13.61
CA LEU A 6 11.53 18.59 13.77
C LEU A 6 12.72 17.97 13.04
N LEU A 7 12.91 16.66 13.14
CA LEU A 7 13.95 15.93 12.41
C LEU A 7 13.76 16.08 10.90
N ARG A 8 12.53 15.95 10.40
CA ARG A 8 12.23 16.11 8.98
C ARG A 8 12.48 17.54 8.49
N ALA A 9 12.18 18.53 9.31
CA ALA A 9 12.45 19.95 9.00
C ALA A 9 13.95 20.27 8.99
N ALA A 10 14.72 19.61 9.87
CA ALA A 10 16.16 19.84 10.01
C ALA A 10 17.02 19.06 9.00
N THR A 11 16.61 17.84 8.64
CA THR A 11 17.43 16.90 7.83
C THR A 11 16.80 16.56 6.47
N GLY A 12 15.61 17.08 6.17
CA GLY A 12 14.85 16.74 4.97
C GLY A 12 14.10 15.40 5.09
N PRO A 13 13.54 14.88 3.99
CA PRO A 13 12.73 13.66 3.98
C PRO A 13 13.61 12.40 4.13
N GLN A 14 14.14 12.17 5.31
CA GLN A 14 14.92 10.96 5.62
C GLN A 14 14.02 9.86 6.21
N ASN A 15 14.40 8.60 5.97
CA ASN A 15 13.66 7.42 6.42
C ASN A 15 13.36 7.39 7.93
N PRO A 16 14.31 7.72 8.85
CA PRO A 16 14.04 7.66 10.29
C PRO A 16 13.02 8.72 10.73
N ALA A 17 13.01 9.90 10.12
CA ALA A 17 12.04 10.94 10.45
C ALA A 17 10.62 10.55 9.99
N SER A 18 10.49 9.97 8.80
CA SER A 18 9.22 9.46 8.28
C SER A 18 8.68 8.32 9.13
N LEU A 19 9.55 7.41 9.57
CA LEU A 19 9.19 6.30 10.46
C LEU A 19 8.74 6.80 11.84
N ALA A 20 9.43 7.78 12.41
CA ALA A 20 9.04 8.39 13.69
C ALA A 20 7.67 9.09 13.62
N ILE A 21 7.37 9.78 12.50
CA ILE A 21 6.06 10.39 12.26
C ILE A 21 4.99 9.31 12.13
N ALA A 22 5.24 8.27 11.32
CA ALA A 22 4.31 7.18 11.11
C ALA A 22 4.01 6.43 12.41
N ALA A 23 5.05 6.08 13.20
CA ALA A 23 4.90 5.42 14.49
C ALA A 23 4.10 6.26 15.49
N SER A 24 4.32 7.59 15.53
CA SER A 24 3.58 8.48 16.41
C SER A 24 2.11 8.61 16.00
N LEU A 25 1.80 8.68 14.71
CA LEU A 25 0.41 8.71 14.22
C LEU A 25 -0.31 7.39 14.47
N ALA A 26 0.37 6.25 14.24
CA ALA A 26 -0.18 4.94 14.59
C ALA A 26 -0.44 4.81 16.09
N GLY A 27 0.49 5.25 16.94
CA GLY A 27 0.32 5.29 18.39
C GLY A 27 -0.84 6.17 18.84
N LEU A 28 -1.01 7.34 18.22
CA LEU A 28 -2.14 8.23 18.49
C LEU A 28 -3.48 7.57 18.10
N ALA A 29 -3.55 6.95 16.92
CA ALA A 29 -4.76 6.27 16.46
C ALA A 29 -5.14 5.12 17.40
N LEU A 30 -4.19 4.27 17.80
CA LEU A 30 -4.42 3.17 18.75
C LEU A 30 -4.81 3.70 20.13
N SER A 31 -4.20 4.79 20.59
CA SER A 31 -4.57 5.43 21.87
C SER A 31 -5.99 6.00 21.82
N MET A 32 -6.38 6.61 20.70
CA MET A 32 -7.78 7.07 20.52
C MET A 32 -8.76 5.91 20.58
N VAL A 33 -8.51 4.81 19.84
CA VAL A 33 -9.38 3.62 19.91
C VAL A 33 -9.49 3.12 21.34
N PHE A 34 -8.39 3.05 22.10
CA PHE A 34 -8.41 2.62 23.50
C PHE A 34 -9.17 3.57 24.41
N ILE A 35 -9.04 4.88 24.23
CA ILE A 35 -9.72 5.90 25.04
C ILE A 35 -11.22 5.89 24.75
N PHE A 36 -11.61 5.91 23.46
CA PHE A 36 -13.02 5.96 23.07
C PHE A 36 -13.76 4.64 23.30
N SER A 37 -13.06 3.52 23.47
CA SER A 37 -13.65 2.22 23.83
C SER A 37 -14.05 2.09 25.30
N LYS A 38 -14.14 3.18 26.06
CA LYS A 38 -14.51 3.14 27.49
C LYS A 38 -15.95 2.72 27.74
N GLN A 39 -16.86 3.05 26.83
CA GLN A 39 -18.29 2.81 26.99
C GLN A 39 -18.81 1.87 25.90
N CYS A 40 -19.65 0.90 26.29
CA CYS A 40 -20.49 0.14 25.37
C CYS A 40 -21.68 0.97 24.91
N ALA A 41 -22.36 0.52 23.84
CA ALA A 41 -23.59 1.15 23.34
C ALA A 41 -24.68 1.28 24.41
N ASP A 42 -24.66 0.41 25.43
CA ASP A 42 -25.61 0.39 26.55
C ASP A 42 -25.18 1.28 27.74
N GLY A 43 -24.17 2.13 27.57
CA GLY A 43 -23.69 3.03 28.62
C GLY A 43 -22.87 2.36 29.75
N GLN A 44 -22.70 1.05 29.73
CA GLN A 44 -21.86 0.32 30.69
C GLN A 44 -20.36 0.42 30.34
N ALA A 45 -19.53 0.45 31.39
CA ALA A 45 -18.08 0.49 31.22
C ALA A 45 -17.56 -0.82 30.62
N MET A 46 -16.89 -0.74 29.47
CA MET A 46 -16.31 -1.91 28.82
C MET A 46 -15.14 -2.47 29.65
N PRO A 47 -15.10 -3.77 29.97
CA PRO A 47 -14.01 -4.38 30.73
C PRO A 47 -12.69 -4.25 29.97
N LEU A 48 -11.59 -4.11 30.70
CA LEU A 48 -10.23 -3.86 30.16
C LEU A 48 -9.82 -4.88 29.09
N LYS A 49 -10.19 -6.16 29.29
CA LYS A 49 -9.88 -7.23 28.33
C LYS A 49 -10.49 -6.96 26.94
N HIS A 50 -11.75 -6.51 26.89
CA HIS A 50 -12.42 -6.20 25.62
C HIS A 50 -11.85 -4.93 24.95
N ARG A 51 -11.48 -3.93 25.75
CA ARG A 51 -10.80 -2.72 25.25
C ARG A 51 -9.44 -3.04 24.62
N LEU A 52 -8.65 -3.90 25.28
CA LEU A 52 -7.38 -4.36 24.75
C LEU A 52 -7.56 -5.20 23.49
N ALA A 53 -8.54 -6.11 23.45
CA ALA A 53 -8.83 -6.92 22.27
C ALA A 53 -9.26 -6.04 21.09
N LEU A 54 -10.08 -5.02 21.32
CA LEU A 54 -10.51 -4.07 20.29
C LEU A 54 -9.33 -3.24 19.77
N THR A 55 -8.45 -2.76 20.65
CA THR A 55 -7.24 -2.04 20.25
C THR A 55 -6.28 -2.95 19.48
N ALA A 56 -6.13 -4.22 19.89
CA ALA A 56 -5.31 -5.20 19.20
C ALA A 56 -5.82 -5.53 17.79
N LEU A 57 -7.13 -5.42 17.55
CA LEU A 57 -7.70 -5.57 16.21
C LEU A 57 -7.14 -4.54 15.23
N PHE A 58 -6.94 -3.31 15.70
CA PHE A 58 -6.39 -2.22 14.89
C PHE A 58 -4.86 -2.21 14.83
N LEU A 59 -4.19 -3.05 15.64
CA LEU A 59 -2.74 -3.15 15.64
C LEU A 59 -2.20 -3.63 14.28
N PHE A 60 -2.87 -4.60 13.65
CA PHE A 60 -2.45 -5.18 12.38
C PHE A 60 -2.42 -4.14 11.24
N PRO A 61 -3.51 -3.39 10.95
CA PRO A 61 -3.46 -2.34 9.94
C PRO A 61 -2.54 -1.18 10.32
N ALA A 62 -2.41 -0.85 11.61
CA ALA A 62 -1.47 0.18 12.06
C ALA A 62 -0.01 -0.20 11.82
N LEU A 63 0.36 -1.47 12.06
CA LEU A 63 1.70 -1.99 11.77
C LEU A 63 1.99 -2.00 10.26
N ILE A 64 1.04 -2.44 9.43
CA ILE A 64 1.20 -2.41 7.98
C ILE A 64 1.38 -0.97 7.51
N TRP A 65 0.58 -0.03 8.02
CA TRP A 65 0.72 1.39 7.69
C TRP A 65 2.07 1.95 8.13
N MET A 66 2.53 1.63 9.33
CA MET A 66 3.83 2.06 9.84
C MET A 66 4.99 1.52 9.00
N ILE A 67 4.93 0.28 8.53
CA ILE A 67 5.95 -0.30 7.64
C ILE A 67 5.87 0.30 6.24
N SER A 68 4.66 0.58 5.75
CA SER A 68 4.46 1.17 4.42
C SER A 68 4.95 2.61 4.31
N ALA A 69 4.88 3.41 5.39
CA ALA A 69 5.24 4.82 5.37
C ALA A 69 6.75 5.09 5.09
N PRO A 70 7.73 4.36 5.65
CA PRO A 70 9.14 4.55 5.34
C PRO A 70 9.59 3.86 4.03
N LEU A 71 8.85 2.86 3.54
CA LEU A 71 9.13 2.24 2.24
C LEU A 71 8.97 3.24 1.08
N VAL A 72 8.29 4.36 1.35
CA VAL A 72 7.92 5.38 0.36
C VAL A 72 9.12 6.15 -0.23
N SER A 73 10.33 6.11 0.32
CA SER A 73 11.39 6.98 -0.21
C SER A 73 12.51 6.27 -0.99
N VAL A 74 13.00 5.13 -0.54
CA VAL A 74 14.10 4.41 -1.23
C VAL A 74 13.59 3.13 -1.87
N THR A 75 12.85 2.34 -1.14
CA THR A 75 12.30 1.07 -1.64
C THR A 75 11.17 1.31 -2.65
N GLU A 76 10.43 2.41 -2.52
CA GLU A 76 9.41 2.80 -3.50
C GLU A 76 10.01 2.95 -4.90
N THR A 77 11.14 3.63 -5.02
CA THR A 77 11.78 3.82 -6.32
C THR A 77 12.21 2.47 -6.92
N GLN A 78 12.78 1.58 -6.12
CA GLN A 78 13.19 0.25 -6.58
C GLN A 78 11.98 -0.62 -6.95
N ILE A 79 10.96 -0.66 -6.10
CA ILE A 79 9.72 -1.41 -6.36
C ILE A 79 8.99 -0.81 -7.57
N ARG A 80 8.94 0.52 -7.67
CA ARG A 80 8.31 1.22 -8.80
C ARG A 80 8.98 0.88 -10.11
N VAL A 81 10.31 0.96 -10.18
CA VAL A 81 11.08 0.62 -11.38
C VAL A 81 10.89 -0.86 -11.73
N PHE A 82 10.94 -1.75 -10.75
CA PHE A 82 10.70 -3.17 -10.95
C PHE A 82 9.28 -3.45 -11.49
N LEU A 83 8.24 -2.87 -10.86
CA LEU A 83 6.85 -3.03 -11.29
C LEU A 83 6.63 -2.43 -12.68
N LEU A 84 7.16 -1.24 -12.94
CA LEU A 84 7.07 -0.58 -14.23
C LEU A 84 7.68 -1.46 -15.34
N ASN A 85 8.87 -2.00 -15.10
CA ASN A 85 9.51 -2.91 -16.06
C ASN A 85 8.67 -4.18 -16.31
N LYS A 86 8.09 -4.77 -15.26
CA LYS A 86 7.21 -5.96 -15.40
C LYS A 86 5.92 -5.65 -16.15
N VAL A 87 5.31 -4.50 -15.87
CA VAL A 87 4.11 -4.04 -16.59
C VAL A 87 4.44 -3.78 -18.07
N THR A 88 5.56 -3.10 -18.36
CA THR A 88 6.00 -2.84 -19.74
C THR A 88 6.23 -4.14 -20.50
N ILE A 89 6.88 -5.15 -19.88
CA ILE A 89 7.06 -6.48 -20.50
C ILE A 89 5.71 -7.13 -20.79
N ALA A 90 4.79 -7.10 -19.84
CA ALA A 90 3.48 -7.74 -19.99
C ALA A 90 2.65 -7.05 -21.09
N VAL A 91 2.68 -5.71 -21.15
CA VAL A 91 2.04 -4.93 -22.21
C VAL A 91 2.66 -5.27 -23.57
N PHE A 92 3.99 -5.23 -23.67
CA PHE A 92 4.70 -5.61 -24.88
C PHE A 92 4.32 -7.00 -25.37
N SER A 93 4.36 -8.02 -24.48
CA SER A 93 3.99 -9.39 -24.83
C SER A 93 2.52 -9.53 -25.26
N SER A 94 1.63 -8.71 -24.70
CA SER A 94 0.21 -8.72 -25.09
C SER A 94 0.00 -8.19 -26.49
N PHE A 95 0.67 -7.12 -26.86
CA PHE A 95 0.62 -6.55 -28.20
C PHE A 95 1.33 -7.43 -29.25
N ASP A 96 2.48 -8.00 -28.88
CA ASP A 96 3.21 -8.96 -29.73
C ASP A 96 2.35 -10.19 -30.04
N PHE A 97 1.64 -10.72 -29.02
CA PHE A 97 0.68 -11.81 -29.20
C PHE A 97 -0.50 -11.45 -30.11
N LEU A 98 -0.91 -10.18 -30.12
CA LEU A 98 -1.96 -9.68 -31.03
C LEU A 98 -1.46 -9.40 -32.45
N GLY A 99 -0.15 -9.60 -32.70
CA GLY A 99 0.45 -9.44 -34.05
C GLY A 99 0.85 -8.02 -34.40
N PHE A 100 0.98 -7.13 -33.42
CA PHE A 100 1.52 -5.79 -33.65
C PHE A 100 3.05 -5.83 -33.68
N GLU A 101 3.65 -5.25 -34.71
CA GLU A 101 5.11 -5.06 -34.78
C GLU A 101 5.51 -3.92 -33.86
N LEU A 102 6.17 -4.25 -32.74
CA LEU A 102 6.59 -3.33 -31.71
C LEU A 102 8.05 -3.55 -31.39
N GLU A 103 8.78 -2.45 -31.24
CA GLU A 103 10.10 -2.48 -30.61
C GLU A 103 10.01 -1.91 -29.20
N ARG A 104 10.79 -2.45 -28.28
CA ARG A 104 10.85 -1.97 -26.91
C ARG A 104 12.22 -1.39 -26.59
N GLU A 105 12.24 -0.13 -26.22
CA GLU A 105 13.43 0.54 -25.69
C GLU A 105 13.19 1.00 -24.24
N GLY A 106 13.65 0.19 -23.29
CA GLY A 106 13.42 0.43 -21.85
C GLY A 106 11.93 0.36 -21.47
N ASN A 107 11.36 1.52 -21.12
CA ASN A 107 9.94 1.69 -20.79
C ASN A 107 9.13 2.35 -21.93
N VAL A 108 9.74 2.51 -23.09
CA VAL A 108 9.11 3.06 -24.29
C VAL A 108 8.81 1.93 -25.25
N LEU A 109 7.59 1.89 -25.77
CA LEU A 109 7.17 1.03 -26.85
C LEU A 109 7.18 1.84 -28.15
N ILE A 110 7.95 1.37 -29.13
CA ILE A 110 8.07 2.00 -30.44
C ILE A 110 7.13 1.26 -31.38
N LEU A 111 6.11 1.98 -31.85
CA LEU A 111 5.18 1.52 -32.87
C LEU A 111 5.57 2.12 -34.22
N PRO A 112 5.15 1.53 -35.34
CA PRO A 112 5.32 2.11 -36.67
C PRO A 112 4.75 3.52 -36.81
N GLU A 113 3.70 3.83 -36.04
CA GLU A 113 2.98 5.11 -36.06
C GLU A 113 3.48 6.12 -35.02
N GLY A 114 4.37 5.72 -34.10
CA GLY A 114 4.87 6.61 -33.03
C GLY A 114 5.44 5.88 -31.82
N GLN A 115 5.84 6.66 -30.81
CA GLN A 115 6.38 6.14 -29.57
C GLN A 115 5.40 6.33 -28.42
N VAL A 116 5.19 5.28 -27.65
CA VAL A 116 4.33 5.30 -26.45
C VAL A 116 5.18 4.96 -25.23
N GLY A 117 5.37 5.95 -24.36
CA GLY A 117 6.03 5.74 -23.07
C GLY A 117 5.06 5.15 -22.04
N VAL A 118 5.46 4.04 -21.41
CA VAL A 118 4.72 3.53 -20.25
C VAL A 118 5.10 4.42 -19.05
N GLU A 119 4.20 5.33 -18.68
CA GLU A 119 4.44 6.30 -17.63
C GLU A 119 4.59 5.66 -16.24
N GLU A 120 5.28 6.35 -15.34
CA GLU A 120 5.44 5.93 -13.94
C GLU A 120 4.10 5.72 -13.22
N ALA A 121 3.03 6.42 -13.64
CA ALA A 121 1.68 6.22 -13.14
C ALA A 121 1.15 4.81 -13.40
N CYS A 122 1.66 4.11 -14.44
CA CYS A 122 1.30 2.75 -14.78
C CYS A 122 1.98 1.69 -13.90
N SER A 123 2.94 2.06 -13.05
CA SER A 123 3.57 1.12 -12.10
C SER A 123 2.58 0.49 -11.11
N GLY A 124 1.43 1.12 -10.90
CA GLY A 124 0.36 0.61 -10.02
C GLY A 124 0.67 0.67 -8.53
N ILE A 125 1.78 1.28 -8.13
CA ILE A 125 2.22 1.29 -6.72
C ILE A 125 1.18 1.95 -5.80
N ARG A 126 0.50 3.00 -6.26
CA ARG A 126 -0.55 3.69 -5.49
C ARG A 126 -1.77 2.81 -5.24
N SER A 127 -2.23 2.10 -6.26
CA SER A 127 -3.34 1.14 -6.11
C SER A 127 -2.93 -0.05 -5.25
N LEU A 128 -1.69 -0.53 -5.38
CA LEU A 128 -1.16 -1.61 -4.56
C LEU A 128 -1.14 -1.23 -3.08
N THR A 129 -0.63 -0.05 -2.73
CA THR A 129 -0.62 0.45 -1.34
C THR A 129 -2.03 0.68 -0.81
N ALA A 130 -2.94 1.26 -1.60
CA ALA A 130 -4.32 1.44 -1.21
C ALA A 130 -5.03 0.11 -0.94
N CYS A 131 -4.85 -0.90 -1.80
CA CYS A 131 -5.41 -2.24 -1.60
C CYS A 131 -4.77 -2.98 -0.42
N LEU A 132 -3.48 -2.75 -0.15
CA LEU A 132 -2.81 -3.27 1.04
C LEU A 132 -3.46 -2.73 2.32
N PHE A 133 -3.73 -1.42 2.39
CA PHE A 133 -4.41 -0.81 3.53
C PHE A 133 -5.85 -1.29 3.67
N ALA A 134 -6.65 -1.19 2.62
CA ALA A 134 -8.04 -1.60 2.65
C ALA A 134 -8.16 -3.10 2.99
N GLY A 135 -7.35 -3.95 2.34
CA GLY A 135 -7.31 -5.38 2.60
C GLY A 135 -6.90 -5.72 4.03
N SER A 136 -5.89 -5.03 4.59
CA SER A 136 -5.45 -5.26 5.97
C SER A 136 -6.50 -4.81 6.99
N PHE A 137 -7.19 -3.71 6.73
CA PHE A 137 -8.29 -3.24 7.57
C PHE A 137 -9.46 -4.20 7.57
N LEU A 138 -9.93 -4.60 6.38
CA LEU A 138 -11.01 -5.58 6.24
C LEU A 138 -10.64 -6.93 6.86
N ALA A 139 -9.40 -7.40 6.64
CA ALA A 139 -8.90 -8.62 7.25
C ALA A 139 -8.92 -8.56 8.79
N SER A 140 -8.61 -7.39 9.36
CA SER A 140 -8.63 -7.21 10.81
C SER A 140 -10.04 -7.27 11.38
N VAL A 141 -11.00 -6.64 10.69
CA VAL A 141 -12.38 -6.49 11.20
C VAL A 141 -13.20 -7.76 11.00
N PHE A 142 -13.04 -8.45 9.85
CA PHE A 142 -13.93 -9.54 9.47
C PHE A 142 -13.33 -10.94 9.63
N LEU A 143 -12.02 -11.08 9.86
CA LEU A 143 -11.36 -12.37 9.92
C LEU A 143 -10.64 -12.58 11.25
N ASP A 144 -10.88 -13.74 11.89
CA ASP A 144 -10.24 -14.09 13.17
C ASP A 144 -8.89 -14.81 12.96
N ARG A 145 -8.80 -15.66 11.93
CA ARG A 145 -7.62 -16.50 11.71
C ARG A 145 -6.54 -15.76 10.91
N PHE A 146 -5.31 -15.76 11.41
CA PHE A 146 -4.16 -15.10 10.79
C PHE A 146 -3.94 -15.51 9.33
N TRP A 147 -4.03 -16.80 8.99
CA TRP A 147 -3.91 -17.28 7.61
C TRP A 147 -4.96 -16.69 6.67
N LYS A 148 -6.19 -16.53 7.13
CA LYS A 148 -7.24 -15.92 6.32
C LYS A 148 -6.96 -14.44 6.08
N LYS A 149 -6.35 -13.75 7.05
CA LYS A 149 -5.92 -12.35 6.91
C LYS A 149 -4.85 -12.21 5.81
N ILE A 150 -3.82 -13.06 5.85
CA ILE A 150 -2.78 -13.07 4.82
C ILE A 150 -3.37 -13.35 3.44
N LEU A 151 -4.26 -14.34 3.33
CA LEU A 151 -4.88 -14.72 2.07
C LEU A 151 -5.73 -13.57 1.49
N LEU A 152 -6.52 -12.89 2.32
CA LEU A 152 -7.32 -11.75 1.89
C LEU A 152 -6.44 -10.59 1.40
N VAL A 153 -5.40 -10.24 2.16
CA VAL A 153 -4.46 -9.17 1.78
C VAL A 153 -3.73 -9.54 0.50
N GLY A 154 -3.26 -10.79 0.37
CA GLY A 154 -2.60 -11.29 -0.83
C GLY A 154 -3.52 -11.25 -2.06
N ALA A 155 -4.79 -11.65 -1.91
CA ALA A 155 -5.78 -11.55 -2.97
C ALA A 155 -6.03 -10.08 -3.38
N ALA A 156 -6.17 -9.17 -2.41
CA ALA A 156 -6.35 -7.75 -2.69
C ALA A 156 -5.18 -7.16 -3.48
N MET A 157 -3.94 -7.51 -3.11
CA MET A 157 -2.74 -7.11 -3.84
C MET A 157 -2.70 -7.69 -5.26
N LEU A 158 -3.06 -8.97 -5.44
CA LEU A 158 -3.13 -9.60 -6.74
C LEU A 158 -4.14 -8.89 -7.66
N PHE A 159 -5.34 -8.61 -7.14
CA PHE A 159 -6.35 -7.87 -7.89
C PHE A 159 -5.88 -6.45 -8.25
N ALA A 160 -5.16 -5.77 -7.36
CA ALA A 160 -4.59 -4.46 -7.67
C ALA A 160 -3.61 -4.51 -8.85
N VAL A 161 -2.73 -5.52 -8.87
CA VAL A 161 -1.78 -5.72 -9.97
C VAL A 161 -2.49 -6.06 -11.28
N LEU A 162 -3.45 -6.99 -11.24
CA LEU A 162 -4.24 -7.38 -12.44
C LEU A 162 -5.02 -6.20 -13.01
N THR A 163 -5.71 -5.45 -12.16
CA THR A 163 -6.48 -4.26 -12.59
C THR A 163 -5.56 -3.20 -13.19
N ASN A 164 -4.39 -2.99 -12.59
CA ASN A 164 -3.39 -2.06 -13.13
C ASN A 164 -2.85 -2.52 -14.49
N LEU A 165 -2.60 -3.82 -14.66
CA LEU A 165 -2.14 -4.38 -15.92
C LEU A 165 -3.20 -4.20 -17.02
N ILE A 166 -4.46 -4.56 -16.73
CA ILE A 166 -5.57 -4.35 -17.65
C ILE A 166 -5.66 -2.87 -18.04
N ARG A 167 -5.64 -1.97 -17.07
CA ARG A 167 -5.64 -0.53 -17.33
C ARG A 167 -4.49 -0.11 -18.24
N SER A 168 -3.29 -0.65 -18.04
CA SER A 168 -2.09 -0.29 -18.83
C SER A 168 -2.14 -0.82 -20.27
N ILE A 169 -2.92 -1.87 -20.53
CA ILE A 169 -3.15 -2.40 -21.89
C ILE A 169 -4.16 -1.53 -22.66
N PHE A 170 -5.13 -0.92 -21.95
CA PHE A 170 -6.20 -0.13 -22.56
C PHE A 170 -5.91 1.38 -22.61
N LEU A 171 -4.81 1.85 -22.09
CA LEU A 171 -4.34 3.23 -22.16
C LEU A 171 -3.39 3.44 -23.33
#